data_3e6c087131783b4715d19b16796b7d23
#
_entry.id   3e6c087131783b4715d19b16796b7d23
#
_cell.length_a   1.000
_cell.length_b   1.000
_cell.length_c   1.000
_cell.angle_alpha   90.00
_cell.angle_beta   90.00
_cell.angle_gamma   90.00
#
_symmetry.space_group_name_H-M   'P 1'
#
loop_
_entity.id
_entity.type
_entity.pdbx_description
1 polymer ?
#
loop_
_entity_poly.entity_id
_entity_poly.type
_entity_poly.pdbx_seq_one_letter_code
_entity_poly.pdbx_strand_id
1 'polypeptide(L)'
;MQRRQFLQAGLCAALAAGVRAAVAADKRTPKILIRSAWQTVNIGDIAHTPGLLAILEKYLPEAELTLWPRNVDMGVDQLILRRFPKLKITRTDEDRVAAFRECDFLLHGSAASLSEGDVRKWIKETGKPFGIYGVGVPQYPEAVVKLVVSPPSGPSTIEVLNQAKFVFFRDSVSMRRAQELGCRAPIMEYGPDAAFATDLTNDAAAEAFLKSAGLEAGKFLCCIPRLRISPYWKMKPNVEFHPGRHARNEEMKEHDHRPLREAITRIVRETEMKVLLCPEDSSHMELGREMLLEKLPADVVKRVAWRKDYWLTDDARSVYARSAGLFGNEMHSPIMCIGMGVPAIVCHWAEQTTKGTMWRDIGLADWVFDFDVEAEVARMPEAAVQMAKDPAAAKAKAEQARAFVAKRQAETMQTLRASLPK
;
A
#
# COMPACT_ATOMS: atom_id res chain seq x y z
N MET A 1 -13.02 -33.98 -62.86
CA MET A 1 -12.59 -34.12 -61.46
C MET A 1 -12.38 -32.76 -60.74
N GLN A 2 -12.33 -31.62 -61.37
CA GLN A 2 -11.98 -30.31 -60.75
C GLN A 2 -13.13 -29.54 -60.06
N ARG A 3 -14.39 -29.73 -60.44
CA ARG A 3 -15.51 -28.96 -59.85
C ARG A 3 -15.93 -29.42 -58.45
N ARG A 4 -15.74 -30.69 -58.09
CA ARG A 4 -16.07 -31.18 -56.72
C ARG A 4 -15.07 -30.74 -55.64
N GLN A 5 -13.80 -30.55 -55.99
CA GLN A 5 -12.78 -30.08 -55.05
C GLN A 5 -12.95 -28.61 -54.72
N PHE A 6 -13.43 -27.77 -55.66
CA PHE A 6 -13.68 -26.33 -55.42
C PHE A 6 -14.88 -26.09 -54.46
N LEU A 7 -15.91 -26.93 -54.55
CA LEU A 7 -17.09 -26.80 -53.68
C LEU A 7 -16.77 -27.27 -52.22
N GLN A 8 -15.93 -28.27 -52.07
CA GLN A 8 -15.48 -28.70 -50.72
C GLN A 8 -14.55 -27.71 -50.05
N ALA A 9 -13.65 -27.05 -50.77
CA ALA A 9 -12.79 -26.00 -50.25
C ALA A 9 -13.59 -24.73 -49.85
N GLY A 10 -14.62 -24.37 -50.59
CA GLY A 10 -15.50 -23.23 -50.27
C GLY A 10 -16.35 -23.50 -49.02
N LEU A 11 -16.83 -24.75 -48.83
CA LEU A 11 -17.64 -25.10 -47.66
C LEU A 11 -16.78 -25.16 -46.36
N CYS A 12 -15.56 -25.65 -46.44
CA CYS A 12 -14.61 -25.63 -45.30
C CYS A 12 -14.17 -24.24 -44.91
N ALA A 13 -13.96 -23.31 -45.89
CA ALA A 13 -13.63 -21.94 -45.60
C ALA A 13 -14.80 -21.18 -44.98
N ALA A 14 -16.02 -21.43 -45.42
CA ALA A 14 -17.23 -20.80 -44.86
C ALA A 14 -17.54 -21.33 -43.44
N LEU A 15 -17.30 -22.61 -43.15
CA LEU A 15 -17.42 -23.19 -41.82
C LEU A 15 -16.32 -22.67 -40.86
N ALA A 16 -15.09 -22.54 -41.36
CA ALA A 16 -13.99 -21.99 -40.56
C ALA A 16 -14.17 -20.46 -40.24
N ALA A 17 -14.75 -19.72 -41.17
CA ALA A 17 -15.10 -18.28 -40.94
C ALA A 17 -16.32 -18.17 -39.99
N GLY A 18 -17.32 -19.07 -40.12
CA GLY A 18 -18.48 -19.09 -39.21
C GLY A 18 -18.12 -19.52 -37.80
N VAL A 19 -17.19 -20.50 -37.63
CA VAL A 19 -16.69 -20.90 -36.29
C VAL A 19 -15.81 -19.80 -35.67
N ARG A 20 -15.04 -19.05 -36.45
CA ARG A 20 -14.31 -17.86 -35.92
C ARG A 20 -15.23 -16.70 -35.56
N ALA A 21 -16.32 -16.51 -36.29
CA ALA A 21 -17.31 -15.46 -35.93
C ALA A 21 -18.18 -15.89 -34.71
N ALA A 22 -18.45 -17.19 -34.52
CA ALA A 22 -19.18 -17.67 -33.37
C ALA A 22 -18.36 -17.72 -32.06
N VAL A 23 -17.02 -17.62 -32.13
CA VAL A 23 -16.13 -17.51 -30.95
C VAL A 23 -15.88 -16.06 -30.54
N ALA A 24 -16.27 -15.08 -31.35
CA ALA A 24 -16.45 -13.69 -30.90
C ALA A 24 -17.82 -13.53 -30.22
N ALA A 25 -18.14 -14.41 -29.27
CA ALA A 25 -19.19 -14.15 -28.28
C ALA A 25 -18.84 -12.82 -27.61
N ASP A 26 -19.75 -11.90 -27.68
CA ASP A 26 -19.74 -10.56 -27.08
C ASP A 26 -19.19 -10.63 -25.66
N LYS A 27 -17.87 -10.45 -25.51
CA LYS A 27 -17.23 -10.47 -24.19
C LYS A 27 -17.67 -9.22 -23.48
N ARG A 28 -18.77 -9.34 -22.73
CA ARG A 28 -19.27 -8.26 -21.90
C ARG A 28 -18.12 -7.66 -21.10
N THR A 29 -17.94 -6.36 -21.23
CA THR A 29 -16.96 -5.59 -20.46
C THR A 29 -17.26 -5.72 -18.96
N PRO A 30 -16.37 -6.28 -18.16
CA PRO A 30 -16.62 -6.46 -16.73
C PRO A 30 -16.64 -5.09 -16.02
N LYS A 31 -17.64 -4.87 -15.18
CA LYS A 31 -17.79 -3.68 -14.37
C LYS A 31 -17.47 -3.97 -12.93
N ILE A 32 -16.38 -3.40 -12.42
CA ILE A 32 -15.83 -3.70 -11.08
C ILE A 32 -16.02 -2.49 -10.17
N LEU A 33 -16.71 -2.70 -9.04
CA LEU A 33 -16.77 -1.77 -7.93
C LEU A 33 -15.56 -2.00 -7.02
N ILE A 34 -14.80 -0.96 -6.74
CA ILE A 34 -13.60 -1.01 -5.90
C ILE A 34 -13.90 -0.40 -4.54
N ARG A 35 -13.59 -1.16 -3.48
CA ARG A 35 -13.58 -0.70 -2.10
C ARG A 35 -12.24 -1.04 -1.47
N SER A 36 -11.41 -0.06 -1.16
CA SER A 36 -10.09 -0.30 -0.55
C SER A 36 -9.87 0.58 0.68
N ALA A 37 -8.74 0.43 1.35
CA ALA A 37 -8.33 1.35 2.39
C ALA A 37 -8.35 2.78 1.84
N TRP A 38 -8.80 3.72 2.66
CA TRP A 38 -8.96 5.10 2.24
C TRP A 38 -8.70 6.07 3.39
N GLN A 39 -7.82 6.99 3.15
CA GLN A 39 -7.53 8.13 4.00
C GLN A 39 -7.26 9.35 3.11
N THR A 40 -7.31 10.54 3.69
CA THR A 40 -6.95 11.79 3.00
C THR A 40 -5.85 12.54 3.75
N VAL A 41 -5.43 12.06 4.91
CA VAL A 41 -4.42 12.66 5.79
C VAL A 41 -3.15 11.82 5.96
N ASN A 42 -3.08 10.66 5.27
CA ASN A 42 -1.92 9.77 5.25
C ASN A 42 -1.65 9.32 3.82
N ILE A 43 -0.48 9.67 3.28
CA ILE A 43 -0.12 9.40 1.89
C ILE A 43 0.00 7.91 1.57
N GLY A 44 0.32 7.11 2.56
CA GLY A 44 0.44 5.67 2.41
C GLY A 44 -0.92 4.98 2.30
N ASP A 45 -1.88 5.39 3.12
CA ASP A 45 -3.27 4.90 3.00
C ASP A 45 -3.90 5.34 1.66
N ILE A 46 -3.53 6.52 1.14
CA ILE A 46 -3.95 6.96 -0.19
C ILE A 46 -3.39 6.01 -1.26
N ALA A 47 -2.14 5.54 -1.13
CA ALA A 47 -1.45 4.74 -2.14
C ALA A 47 -2.12 3.40 -2.47
N HIS A 48 -2.91 2.82 -1.57
CA HIS A 48 -3.63 1.55 -1.80
C HIS A 48 -4.53 1.59 -3.05
N THR A 49 -5.33 2.64 -3.18
CA THR A 49 -6.29 2.76 -4.29
C THR A 49 -5.60 2.97 -5.64
N PRO A 50 -4.73 3.97 -5.84
CA PRO A 50 -4.04 4.12 -7.14
C PRO A 50 -3.15 2.93 -7.46
N GLY A 51 -2.56 2.25 -6.48
CA GLY A 51 -1.83 1.02 -6.72
C GLY A 51 -2.72 -0.10 -7.26
N LEU A 52 -3.91 -0.30 -6.70
CA LEU A 52 -4.86 -1.27 -7.22
C LEU A 52 -5.35 -0.89 -8.64
N LEU A 53 -5.62 0.39 -8.88
CA LEU A 53 -6.02 0.88 -10.20
C LEU A 53 -4.94 0.64 -11.24
N ALA A 54 -3.67 0.87 -10.92
CA ALA A 54 -2.54 0.59 -11.81
C ALA A 54 -2.41 -0.90 -12.15
N ILE A 55 -2.62 -1.78 -11.16
CA ILE A 55 -2.63 -3.23 -11.38
C ILE A 55 -3.79 -3.62 -12.31
N LEU A 56 -4.99 -3.11 -12.07
CA LEU A 56 -6.17 -3.39 -12.89
C LEU A 56 -6.01 -2.83 -14.31
N GLU A 57 -5.51 -1.61 -14.49
CA GLU A 57 -5.23 -1.03 -15.81
C GLU A 57 -4.25 -1.90 -16.61
N LYS A 58 -3.23 -2.43 -15.96
CA LYS A 58 -2.21 -3.28 -16.60
C LYS A 58 -2.73 -4.66 -17.01
N TYR A 59 -3.51 -5.32 -16.14
CA TYR A 59 -3.87 -6.73 -16.32
C TYR A 59 -5.32 -6.96 -16.75
N LEU A 60 -6.19 -5.96 -16.61
CA LEU A 60 -7.62 -5.98 -16.98
C LEU A 60 -8.01 -4.66 -17.66
N PRO A 61 -7.30 -4.22 -18.71
CA PRO A 61 -7.49 -2.90 -19.33
C PRO A 61 -8.89 -2.70 -19.92
N GLU A 62 -9.63 -3.78 -20.17
CA GLU A 62 -11.00 -3.76 -20.66
C GLU A 62 -12.03 -3.48 -19.56
N ALA A 63 -11.68 -3.62 -18.26
CA ALA A 63 -12.64 -3.45 -17.18
C ALA A 63 -13.07 -1.99 -16.98
N GLU A 64 -14.37 -1.75 -16.79
CA GLU A 64 -14.89 -0.48 -16.30
C GLU A 64 -14.80 -0.45 -14.77
N LEU A 65 -14.13 0.58 -14.25
CA LEU A 65 -13.84 0.69 -12.82
C LEU A 65 -14.68 1.81 -12.18
N THR A 66 -15.30 1.49 -11.05
CA THR A 66 -15.98 2.46 -10.19
C THR A 66 -15.40 2.38 -8.81
N LEU A 67 -14.95 3.51 -8.24
CA LEU A 67 -14.43 3.61 -6.88
C LEU A 67 -15.55 3.99 -5.92
N TRP A 68 -15.66 3.24 -4.83
CA TRP A 68 -16.50 3.55 -3.67
C TRP A 68 -15.62 3.96 -2.48
N PRO A 69 -15.26 5.26 -2.35
CA PRO A 69 -14.41 5.75 -1.27
C PRO A 69 -15.22 6.00 0.00
N ARG A 70 -14.54 6.28 1.13
CA ARG A 70 -15.19 6.80 2.35
C ARG A 70 -15.52 8.28 2.23
N ASN A 71 -14.60 9.05 1.66
CA ASN A 71 -14.70 10.48 1.39
C ASN A 71 -13.81 10.83 0.19
N VAL A 72 -13.94 12.05 -0.32
CA VAL A 72 -13.24 12.53 -1.54
C VAL A 72 -12.67 13.93 -1.36
N ASP A 73 -12.29 14.29 -0.13
CA ASP A 73 -11.73 15.58 0.23
C ASP A 73 -10.19 15.67 0.08
N MET A 74 -9.64 16.77 0.51
CA MET A 74 -8.19 17.07 0.58
C MET A 74 -7.46 16.94 -0.77
N GLY A 75 -8.16 17.05 -1.91
CA GLY A 75 -7.58 16.96 -3.25
C GLY A 75 -7.24 15.53 -3.72
N VAL A 76 -7.57 14.51 -2.94
CA VAL A 76 -7.22 13.11 -3.25
C VAL A 76 -8.00 12.59 -4.44
N ASP A 77 -9.27 12.98 -4.62
CA ASP A 77 -10.03 12.63 -5.82
C ASP A 77 -9.43 13.24 -7.10
N GLN A 78 -9.00 14.50 -7.04
CA GLN A 78 -8.34 15.18 -8.16
C GLN A 78 -7.01 14.51 -8.50
N LEU A 79 -6.23 14.15 -7.48
CA LEU A 79 -4.99 13.41 -7.62
C LEU A 79 -5.20 12.10 -8.39
N ILE A 80 -6.21 11.31 -7.99
CA ILE A 80 -6.52 10.03 -8.61
C ILE A 80 -7.06 10.21 -10.03
N LEU A 81 -8.01 11.12 -10.24
CA LEU A 81 -8.62 11.35 -11.56
C LEU A 81 -7.63 11.91 -12.57
N ARG A 82 -6.59 12.65 -12.15
CA ARG A 82 -5.51 13.08 -13.03
C ARG A 82 -4.77 11.90 -13.67
N ARG A 83 -4.54 10.84 -12.90
CA ARG A 83 -3.87 9.62 -13.40
C ARG A 83 -4.84 8.63 -14.05
N PHE A 84 -6.07 8.54 -13.56
CA PHE A 84 -7.10 7.59 -14.01
C PHE A 84 -8.38 8.33 -14.47
N PRO A 85 -8.35 9.05 -15.60
CA PRO A 85 -9.46 9.95 -15.99
C PRO A 85 -10.77 9.23 -16.36
N LYS A 86 -10.72 7.91 -16.61
CA LYS A 86 -11.91 7.09 -16.90
C LYS A 86 -12.58 6.52 -15.65
N LEU A 87 -11.94 6.66 -14.47
CA LEU A 87 -12.47 6.14 -13.23
C LEU A 87 -13.75 6.89 -12.84
N LYS A 88 -14.81 6.15 -12.54
CA LYS A 88 -16.01 6.70 -11.90
C LYS A 88 -15.81 6.69 -10.38
N ILE A 89 -16.23 7.75 -9.69
CA ILE A 89 -16.18 7.85 -8.22
C ILE A 89 -17.58 8.08 -7.68
N THR A 90 -18.05 7.23 -6.78
CA THR A 90 -19.31 7.46 -6.08
C THR A 90 -19.10 8.55 -5.03
N ARG A 91 -19.96 9.60 -5.08
CA ARG A 91 -19.88 10.75 -4.17
C ARG A 91 -21.07 10.84 -3.22
N THR A 92 -22.18 10.23 -3.61
CA THR A 92 -23.44 10.23 -2.88
C THR A 92 -23.93 8.80 -2.64
N ASP A 93 -24.97 8.65 -1.81
CA ASP A 93 -25.64 7.36 -1.60
C ASP A 93 -26.36 6.90 -2.88
N GLU A 94 -26.91 7.83 -3.67
CA GLU A 94 -27.53 7.56 -4.98
C GLU A 94 -26.52 6.99 -5.96
N ASP A 95 -25.31 7.58 -6.06
CA ASP A 95 -24.22 7.07 -6.88
C ASP A 95 -23.83 5.64 -6.45
N ARG A 96 -23.75 5.38 -5.15
CA ARG A 96 -23.46 4.05 -4.61
C ARG A 96 -24.56 3.04 -5.00
N VAL A 97 -25.82 3.41 -4.87
CA VAL A 97 -26.94 2.54 -5.25
C VAL A 97 -26.93 2.25 -6.75
N ALA A 98 -26.61 3.25 -7.59
CA ALA A 98 -26.43 3.06 -9.03
C ALA A 98 -25.28 2.12 -9.33
N ALA A 99 -24.10 2.31 -8.69
CA ALA A 99 -22.94 1.43 -8.84
C ALA A 99 -23.23 -0.02 -8.41
N PHE A 100 -24.02 -0.25 -7.34
CA PHE A 100 -24.44 -1.58 -6.92
C PHE A 100 -25.30 -2.30 -7.96
N ARG A 101 -26.14 -1.56 -8.70
CA ARG A 101 -26.92 -2.12 -9.81
C ARG A 101 -26.07 -2.43 -11.02
N GLU A 102 -25.16 -1.50 -11.40
CA GLU A 102 -24.39 -1.56 -12.64
C GLU A 102 -23.18 -2.47 -12.58
N CYS A 103 -22.46 -2.50 -11.46
CA CYS A 103 -21.25 -3.31 -11.32
C CYS A 103 -21.58 -4.80 -11.16
N ASP A 104 -20.73 -5.64 -11.74
CA ASP A 104 -20.90 -7.11 -11.76
C ASP A 104 -20.17 -7.79 -10.60
N PHE A 105 -19.15 -7.13 -10.06
CA PHE A 105 -18.22 -7.67 -9.07
C PHE A 105 -17.76 -6.58 -8.10
N LEU A 106 -17.66 -6.90 -6.82
CA LEU A 106 -16.96 -6.05 -5.84
C LEU A 106 -15.55 -6.57 -5.60
N LEU A 107 -14.55 -5.72 -5.80
CA LEU A 107 -13.18 -5.98 -5.39
C LEU A 107 -12.83 -5.14 -4.16
N HIS A 108 -12.69 -5.80 -3.02
CA HIS A 108 -12.11 -5.15 -1.85
C HIS A 108 -10.59 -5.10 -2.01
N GLY A 109 -10.03 -3.91 -2.10
CA GLY A 109 -8.59 -3.68 -2.27
C GLY A 109 -7.80 -3.83 -0.97
N SER A 110 -6.49 -3.58 -1.04
CA SER A 110 -5.59 -3.76 0.08
C SER A 110 -5.94 -2.85 1.26
N ALA A 111 -5.80 -3.43 2.45
CA ALA A 111 -6.11 -2.76 3.71
C ALA A 111 -5.50 -3.48 4.92
N ALA A 112 -5.38 -2.79 6.04
CA ALA A 112 -4.97 -3.41 7.31
C ALA A 112 -5.97 -4.47 7.80
N SER A 113 -7.27 -4.27 7.49
CA SER A 113 -8.36 -5.19 7.84
C SER A 113 -9.51 -5.05 6.83
N LEU A 114 -10.40 -6.02 6.81
CA LEU A 114 -11.59 -6.00 5.96
C LEU A 114 -12.53 -4.85 6.34
N SER A 115 -13.05 -4.12 5.35
CA SER A 115 -14.21 -3.22 5.52
C SER A 115 -15.50 -4.05 5.58
N GLU A 116 -15.66 -4.81 6.66
CA GLU A 116 -16.68 -5.86 6.79
C GLU A 116 -18.10 -5.36 6.55
N GLY A 117 -18.47 -4.22 7.14
CA GLY A 117 -19.81 -3.64 6.98
C GLY A 117 -20.14 -3.29 5.53
N ASP A 118 -19.14 -2.79 4.77
CA ASP A 118 -19.32 -2.42 3.36
C ASP A 118 -19.48 -3.68 2.48
N VAL A 119 -18.69 -4.72 2.74
CA VAL A 119 -18.81 -5.99 2.01
C VAL A 119 -20.14 -6.67 2.32
N ARG A 120 -20.59 -6.69 3.59
CA ARG A 120 -21.90 -7.21 3.97
C ARG A 120 -23.04 -6.43 3.30
N LYS A 121 -22.89 -5.11 3.17
CA LYS A 121 -23.87 -4.26 2.45
C LYS A 121 -23.98 -4.67 0.98
N TRP A 122 -22.85 -4.89 0.29
CA TRP A 122 -22.82 -5.38 -1.08
C TRP A 122 -23.52 -6.75 -1.22
N ILE A 123 -23.17 -7.70 -0.35
CA ILE A 123 -23.79 -9.04 -0.35
C ILE A 123 -25.30 -8.94 -0.20
N LYS A 124 -25.76 -8.19 0.83
CA LYS A 124 -27.17 -8.07 1.16
C LYS A 124 -28.00 -7.39 0.06
N GLU A 125 -27.47 -6.31 -0.52
CA GLU A 125 -28.21 -5.48 -1.47
C GLU A 125 -28.14 -6.02 -2.90
N THR A 126 -27.12 -6.83 -3.26
CA THR A 126 -26.94 -7.24 -4.64
C THR A 126 -26.94 -8.76 -4.86
N GLY A 127 -26.52 -9.55 -3.89
CA GLY A 127 -26.25 -10.99 -4.07
C GLY A 127 -25.13 -11.32 -5.06
N LYS A 128 -24.41 -10.31 -5.58
CA LYS A 128 -23.38 -10.47 -6.62
C LYS A 128 -22.04 -10.91 -6.02
N PRO A 129 -21.16 -11.56 -6.84
CA PRO A 129 -19.87 -12.04 -6.36
C PRO A 129 -18.92 -10.91 -5.96
N PHE A 130 -17.95 -11.28 -5.10
CA PHE A 130 -16.87 -10.40 -4.68
C PHE A 130 -15.57 -11.17 -4.43
N GLY A 131 -14.47 -10.43 -4.39
CA GLY A 131 -13.15 -10.94 -4.03
C GLY A 131 -12.41 -9.97 -3.13
N ILE A 132 -11.43 -10.48 -2.40
CA ILE A 132 -10.62 -9.70 -1.45
C ILE A 132 -9.16 -9.72 -1.90
N TYR A 133 -8.55 -8.53 -2.03
CA TYR A 133 -7.19 -8.37 -2.51
C TYR A 133 -6.30 -7.67 -1.48
N GLY A 134 -5.29 -8.38 -0.95
CA GLY A 134 -4.26 -7.77 -0.11
C GLY A 134 -4.74 -7.34 1.29
N VAL A 135 -5.62 -8.14 1.94
CA VAL A 135 -6.14 -7.81 3.28
C VAL A 135 -5.26 -8.37 4.39
N GLY A 136 -5.15 -7.62 5.50
CA GLY A 136 -4.61 -8.11 6.76
C GLY A 136 -5.68 -8.77 7.64
N VAL A 137 -5.26 -9.67 8.54
CA VAL A 137 -6.08 -10.24 9.62
C VAL A 137 -5.42 -9.86 10.94
N PRO A 138 -5.70 -8.65 11.47
CA PRO A 138 -5.00 -8.12 12.62
C PRO A 138 -5.20 -8.95 13.88
N GLN A 139 -4.09 -9.14 14.58
CA GLN A 139 -4.03 -9.72 15.92
C GLN A 139 -3.11 -8.84 16.76
N TYR A 140 -3.49 -8.62 18.00
CA TYR A 140 -2.72 -7.78 18.92
C TYR A 140 -2.49 -8.51 20.23
N PRO A 141 -1.38 -8.27 20.91
CA PRO A 141 -1.20 -8.65 22.31
C PRO A 141 -2.30 -8.03 23.17
N GLU A 142 -2.73 -8.71 24.23
CA GLU A 142 -3.81 -8.26 25.12
C GLU A 142 -3.55 -6.83 25.66
N ALA A 143 -2.32 -6.53 26.01
CA ALA A 143 -1.89 -5.24 26.54
C ALA A 143 -2.22 -4.05 25.61
N VAL A 144 -2.23 -4.25 24.28
CA VAL A 144 -2.43 -3.18 23.30
C VAL A 144 -3.82 -3.21 22.66
N VAL A 145 -4.62 -4.25 22.81
CA VAL A 145 -5.95 -4.39 22.18
C VAL A 145 -6.86 -3.18 22.41
N LYS A 146 -6.84 -2.63 23.63
CA LYS A 146 -7.67 -1.46 23.98
C LYS A 146 -7.15 -0.14 23.40
N LEU A 147 -5.95 -0.12 22.89
CA LEU A 147 -5.27 1.08 22.38
C LEU A 147 -5.34 1.18 20.84
N VAL A 148 -5.49 0.06 20.15
CA VAL A 148 -5.47 0.04 18.68
C VAL A 148 -6.74 0.64 18.08
N VAL A 149 -6.61 1.14 16.85
CA VAL A 149 -7.73 1.77 16.12
C VAL A 149 -8.62 0.74 15.46
N SER A 150 -8.01 -0.32 14.91
CA SER A 150 -8.74 -1.39 14.24
C SER A 150 -8.90 -2.57 15.18
N PRO A 151 -10.13 -3.05 15.42
CA PRO A 151 -10.33 -4.22 16.27
C PRO A 151 -9.66 -5.46 15.65
N PRO A 152 -9.31 -6.47 16.47
CA PRO A 152 -8.86 -7.75 15.95
C PRO A 152 -9.96 -8.40 15.10
N SER A 153 -9.55 -9.13 14.06
CA SER A 153 -10.48 -9.93 13.26
C SER A 153 -11.02 -11.11 14.07
N GLY A 154 -12.31 -11.39 13.91
CA GLY A 154 -13.04 -12.42 14.64
C GLY A 154 -13.93 -13.29 13.73
N PRO A 155 -14.80 -14.14 14.32
CA PRO A 155 -15.70 -15.03 13.58
C PRO A 155 -16.52 -14.31 12.51
N SER A 156 -17.04 -13.12 12.81
CA SER A 156 -17.81 -12.30 11.89
C SER A 156 -17.04 -11.96 10.60
N THR A 157 -15.76 -11.60 10.73
CA THR A 157 -14.87 -11.34 9.58
C THR A 157 -14.69 -12.61 8.74
N ILE A 158 -14.49 -13.76 9.40
CA ILE A 158 -14.28 -15.06 8.73
C ILE A 158 -15.52 -15.50 7.95
N GLU A 159 -16.73 -15.27 8.48
CA GLU A 159 -17.98 -15.53 7.76
C GLU A 159 -18.05 -14.76 6.42
N VAL A 160 -17.59 -13.51 6.40
CA VAL A 160 -17.53 -12.72 5.15
C VAL A 160 -16.46 -13.27 4.21
N LEU A 161 -15.26 -13.54 4.72
CA LEU A 161 -14.17 -14.08 3.89
C LEU A 161 -14.56 -15.41 3.22
N ASN A 162 -15.32 -16.26 3.92
CA ASN A 162 -15.78 -17.56 3.39
C ASN A 162 -16.74 -17.46 2.19
N GLN A 163 -17.38 -16.31 1.97
CA GLN A 163 -18.28 -16.07 0.85
C GLN A 163 -17.55 -15.47 -0.38
N ALA A 164 -16.29 -15.04 -0.23
CA ALA A 164 -15.50 -14.47 -1.31
C ALA A 164 -15.12 -15.53 -2.37
N LYS A 165 -15.03 -15.13 -3.64
CA LYS A 165 -14.49 -15.97 -4.71
C LYS A 165 -13.03 -16.31 -4.51
N PHE A 166 -12.27 -15.38 -3.92
CA PHE A 166 -10.88 -15.52 -3.50
C PHE A 166 -10.58 -14.55 -2.36
N VAL A 167 -9.57 -14.89 -1.55
CA VAL A 167 -8.99 -14.01 -0.53
C VAL A 167 -7.48 -14.01 -0.70
N PHE A 168 -6.92 -12.88 -1.07
CA PHE A 168 -5.49 -12.65 -1.06
C PHE A 168 -5.12 -11.90 0.22
N PHE A 169 -4.23 -12.49 1.02
CA PHE A 169 -3.71 -11.89 2.24
C PHE A 169 -2.40 -11.18 1.95
N ARG A 170 -2.23 -9.95 2.45
CA ARG A 170 -1.03 -9.15 2.19
C ARG A 170 0.23 -9.64 2.92
N ASP A 171 0.07 -10.56 3.87
CA ASP A 171 1.16 -11.17 4.61
C ASP A 171 0.83 -12.62 5.03
N SER A 172 1.87 -13.43 5.20
CA SER A 172 1.76 -14.85 5.51
C SER A 172 1.19 -15.11 6.91
N VAL A 173 1.38 -14.21 7.86
CA VAL A 173 0.83 -14.32 9.22
C VAL A 173 -0.68 -14.13 9.17
N SER A 174 -1.17 -13.12 8.46
CA SER A 174 -2.61 -12.89 8.25
C SER A 174 -3.28 -14.11 7.60
N MET A 175 -2.63 -14.74 6.62
CA MET A 175 -3.16 -15.94 5.96
C MET A 175 -3.28 -17.12 6.95
N ARG A 176 -2.22 -17.42 7.70
CA ARG A 176 -2.27 -18.47 8.73
C ARG A 176 -3.33 -18.18 9.78
N ARG A 177 -3.41 -16.93 10.24
CA ARG A 177 -4.42 -16.52 11.22
C ARG A 177 -5.84 -16.71 10.73
N ALA A 178 -6.12 -16.37 9.47
CA ALA A 178 -7.43 -16.64 8.87
C ALA A 178 -7.76 -18.14 8.86
N GLN A 179 -6.78 -18.99 8.51
CA GLN A 179 -6.93 -20.45 8.52
C GLN A 179 -7.22 -20.98 9.93
N GLU A 180 -6.48 -20.53 10.94
CA GLU A 180 -6.69 -20.88 12.35
C GLU A 180 -8.09 -20.48 12.85
N LEU A 181 -8.61 -19.32 12.40
CA LEU A 181 -9.95 -18.85 12.70
C LEU A 181 -11.06 -19.55 11.89
N GLY A 182 -10.71 -20.51 11.05
CA GLY A 182 -11.67 -21.32 10.28
C GLY A 182 -12.04 -20.74 8.91
N CYS A 183 -11.23 -19.87 8.33
CA CYS A 183 -11.45 -19.44 6.95
C CYS A 183 -11.33 -20.61 5.97
N ARG A 184 -12.29 -20.70 5.05
CA ARG A 184 -12.45 -21.77 4.04
C ARG A 184 -12.79 -21.20 2.66
N ALA A 185 -12.38 -19.97 2.37
CA ALA A 185 -12.57 -19.38 1.04
C ALA A 185 -11.98 -20.31 -0.04
N PRO A 186 -12.60 -20.41 -1.25
CA PRO A 186 -12.15 -21.34 -2.29
C PRO A 186 -10.70 -21.16 -2.70
N ILE A 187 -10.20 -19.94 -2.70
CA ILE A 187 -8.81 -19.58 -3.01
C ILE A 187 -8.31 -18.69 -1.88
N MET A 188 -7.25 -19.12 -1.22
CA MET A 188 -6.58 -18.43 -0.12
C MET A 188 -5.09 -18.40 -0.39
N GLU A 189 -4.56 -17.25 -0.76
CA GLU A 189 -3.15 -17.11 -1.14
C GLU A 189 -2.56 -15.78 -0.64
N TYR A 190 -1.23 -15.68 -0.71
CA TYR A 190 -0.53 -14.42 -0.55
C TYR A 190 -0.77 -13.52 -1.76
N GLY A 191 -1.16 -12.29 -1.53
CA GLY A 191 -1.28 -11.24 -2.55
C GLY A 191 -0.70 -9.92 -2.02
N PRO A 192 0.38 -9.39 -2.64
CA PRO A 192 1.07 -8.21 -2.14
C PRO A 192 0.14 -7.01 -2.00
N ASP A 193 0.42 -6.17 -1.02
CA ASP A 193 -0.29 -4.91 -0.84
C ASP A 193 -0.30 -4.09 -2.15
N ALA A 194 -1.46 -3.56 -2.53
CA ALA A 194 -1.59 -2.83 -3.79
C ALA A 194 -0.73 -1.56 -3.85
N ALA A 195 -0.39 -0.97 -2.70
CA ALA A 195 0.45 0.22 -2.62
C ALA A 195 1.85 0.04 -3.26
N PHE A 196 2.35 -1.21 -3.38
CA PHE A 196 3.57 -1.49 -4.14
C PHE A 196 3.49 -1.07 -5.63
N ALA A 197 2.30 -1.04 -6.20
CA ALA A 197 2.09 -0.72 -7.62
C ALA A 197 1.68 0.73 -7.87
N THR A 198 1.57 1.57 -6.83
CA THR A 198 1.21 2.98 -7.06
C THR A 198 2.22 3.65 -7.98
N ASP A 199 1.72 4.39 -8.98
CA ASP A 199 2.53 5.02 -10.02
C ASP A 199 2.26 6.53 -10.15
N LEU A 200 1.62 7.11 -9.13
CA LEU A 200 1.41 8.56 -9.06
C LEU A 200 2.73 9.31 -9.05
N THR A 201 2.88 10.35 -9.86
CA THR A 201 4.10 11.17 -9.94
C THR A 201 3.79 12.65 -10.07
N ASN A 202 4.68 13.47 -9.49
CA ASN A 202 4.77 14.91 -9.71
C ASN A 202 6.25 15.30 -9.76
N ASP A 203 6.91 15.00 -10.87
CA ASP A 203 8.35 15.18 -11.03
C ASP A 203 8.76 16.64 -10.93
N ALA A 204 7.97 17.57 -11.47
CA ALA A 204 8.26 19.01 -11.41
C ALA A 204 8.27 19.53 -9.97
N ALA A 205 7.30 19.12 -9.15
CA ALA A 205 7.25 19.50 -7.74
C ALA A 205 8.43 18.89 -6.96
N ALA A 206 8.79 17.64 -7.24
CA ALA A 206 9.93 16.98 -6.62
C ALA A 206 11.25 17.68 -6.95
N GLU A 207 11.49 18.04 -8.21
CA GLU A 207 12.70 18.77 -8.64
C GLU A 207 12.80 20.15 -8.00
N ALA A 208 11.70 20.91 -7.97
CA ALA A 208 11.64 22.19 -7.29
C ALA A 208 11.95 22.07 -5.78
N PHE A 209 11.37 21.05 -5.13
CA PHE A 209 11.62 20.78 -3.72
C PHE A 209 13.08 20.41 -3.46
N LEU A 210 13.66 19.44 -4.20
CA LEU A 210 15.05 19.04 -4.03
C LEU A 210 16.00 20.22 -4.18
N LYS A 211 15.79 21.07 -5.20
CA LYS A 211 16.56 22.30 -5.40
C LYS A 211 16.47 23.23 -4.21
N SER A 212 15.27 23.49 -3.69
CA SER A 212 15.06 24.40 -2.55
C SER A 212 15.62 23.84 -1.24
N ALA A 213 15.62 22.52 -1.08
CA ALA A 213 16.16 21.82 0.09
C ALA A 213 17.68 21.54 -0.01
N GLY A 214 18.32 21.88 -1.14
CA GLY A 214 19.72 21.59 -1.39
C GLY A 214 20.04 20.10 -1.44
N LEU A 215 19.10 19.28 -1.94
CA LEU A 215 19.23 17.84 -2.10
C LEU A 215 19.59 17.49 -3.54
N GLU A 216 20.42 16.47 -3.71
CA GLU A 216 20.81 15.93 -5.03
C GLU A 216 20.30 14.49 -5.15
N ALA A 217 19.77 14.14 -6.32
CA ALA A 217 19.30 12.78 -6.61
C ALA A 217 20.39 11.74 -6.35
N GLY A 218 20.05 10.66 -5.65
CA GLY A 218 20.96 9.59 -5.27
C GLY A 218 21.92 9.92 -4.11
N LYS A 219 21.90 11.15 -3.57
CA LYS A 219 22.80 11.59 -2.51
C LYS A 219 22.08 11.92 -1.18
N PHE A 220 20.90 11.38 -0.97
CA PHE A 220 20.18 11.52 0.29
C PHE A 220 19.34 10.30 0.61
N LEU A 221 19.09 10.08 1.90
CA LEU A 221 18.13 9.12 2.41
C LEU A 221 16.94 9.85 3.01
N CYS A 222 15.74 9.28 2.87
CA CYS A 222 14.55 9.74 3.55
C CYS A 222 14.43 9.08 4.93
N CYS A 223 14.01 9.84 5.94
CA CYS A 223 13.71 9.32 7.28
C CYS A 223 12.31 9.77 7.71
N ILE A 224 11.46 8.81 8.10
CA ILE A 224 10.09 9.09 8.53
C ILE A 224 9.93 8.70 10.01
N PRO A 225 9.71 9.70 10.90
CA PRO A 225 9.34 9.44 12.30
C PRO A 225 7.88 9.01 12.38
N ARG A 226 7.53 8.28 13.45
CA ARG A 226 6.13 7.96 13.75
C ARG A 226 5.95 7.67 15.24
N LEU A 227 4.81 8.08 15.79
CA LEU A 227 4.33 7.59 17.08
C LEU A 227 3.72 6.19 16.93
N ARG A 228 3.75 5.39 17.98
CA ARG A 228 3.21 4.02 17.97
C ARG A 228 1.77 3.95 17.52
N ILE A 229 0.97 4.94 17.92
CA ILE A 229 -0.45 5.06 17.55
C ILE A 229 -0.66 6.44 16.94
N SER A 230 -1.11 6.49 15.68
CA SER A 230 -1.36 7.76 15.00
C SER A 230 -2.34 8.64 15.80
N PRO A 231 -1.97 9.90 16.11
CA PRO A 231 -2.77 10.79 16.94
C PRO A 231 -3.89 11.45 16.11
N TYR A 232 -4.86 10.65 15.64
CA TYR A 232 -5.93 11.14 14.75
C TYR A 232 -6.71 12.32 15.29
N TRP A 233 -6.77 12.51 16.62
CA TRP A 233 -7.35 13.71 17.24
C TRP A 233 -6.62 15.00 16.94
N LYS A 234 -5.37 14.94 16.47
CA LYS A 234 -4.61 16.10 15.98
C LYS A 234 -4.83 16.37 14.48
N MET A 235 -5.31 15.38 13.74
CA MET A 235 -5.38 15.43 12.27
C MET A 235 -6.81 15.47 11.72
N LYS A 236 -7.80 15.08 12.52
CA LYS A 236 -9.20 14.96 12.10
C LYS A 236 -10.13 15.66 13.10
N PRO A 237 -11.02 16.55 12.65
CA PRO A 237 -11.82 17.39 13.54
C PRO A 237 -12.81 16.61 14.43
N ASN A 238 -13.22 15.41 14.00
CA ASN A 238 -14.26 14.63 14.67
C ASN A 238 -13.69 13.40 15.42
N VAL A 239 -12.40 13.40 15.76
CA VAL A 239 -11.78 12.33 16.54
C VAL A 239 -11.45 12.85 17.93
N GLU A 240 -12.06 12.27 18.94
CA GLU A 240 -11.83 12.66 20.34
C GLU A 240 -10.43 12.25 20.81
N PHE A 241 -9.91 13.04 21.75
CA PHE A 241 -8.64 12.75 22.43
C PHE A 241 -8.75 11.45 23.23
N HIS A 242 -7.75 10.59 23.11
CA HIS A 242 -7.69 9.32 23.81
C HIS A 242 -6.49 9.28 24.78
N PRO A 243 -6.71 9.46 26.11
CA PRO A 243 -5.62 9.56 27.09
C PRO A 243 -4.66 8.37 27.09
N GLY A 244 -5.17 7.13 27.01
CA GLY A 244 -4.35 5.93 27.01
C GLY A 244 -3.43 5.82 25.78
N ARG A 245 -3.92 6.19 24.59
CA ARG A 245 -3.09 6.24 23.36
C ARG A 245 -2.02 7.31 23.47
N HIS A 246 -2.38 8.46 23.99
CA HIS A 246 -1.42 9.53 24.22
C HIS A 246 -0.33 9.11 25.21
N ALA A 247 -0.70 8.55 26.36
CA ALA A 247 0.23 8.05 27.37
C ALA A 247 1.21 7.02 26.77
N ARG A 248 0.71 6.05 25.99
CA ARG A 248 1.55 5.06 25.32
C ARG A 248 2.52 5.70 24.31
N ASN A 249 2.07 6.68 23.57
CA ASN A 249 2.93 7.41 22.64
C ASN A 249 4.04 8.18 23.38
N GLU A 250 3.73 8.88 24.46
CA GLU A 250 4.72 9.62 25.24
C GLU A 250 5.73 8.69 25.92
N GLU A 251 5.27 7.54 26.44
CA GLU A 251 6.13 6.50 27.03
C GLU A 251 7.21 6.02 26.03
N MET A 252 6.82 5.75 24.77
CA MET A 252 7.71 5.13 23.79
C MET A 252 8.41 6.12 22.85
N LYS A 253 8.01 7.37 22.89
CA LYS A 253 8.48 8.40 21.95
C LYS A 253 9.99 8.53 21.87
N GLU A 254 10.67 8.60 23.01
CA GLU A 254 12.14 8.70 23.04
C GLU A 254 12.82 7.38 22.62
N HIS A 255 12.32 6.24 23.12
CA HIS A 255 12.78 4.91 22.75
C HIS A 255 12.77 4.70 21.24
N ASP A 256 11.64 4.98 20.57
CA ASP A 256 11.43 4.69 19.15
C ASP A 256 12.18 5.67 18.21
N HIS A 257 12.57 6.87 18.69
CA HIS A 257 13.26 7.86 17.86
C HIS A 257 14.76 7.97 18.12
N ARG A 258 15.25 7.48 19.24
CA ARG A 258 16.69 7.44 19.54
C ARG A 258 17.50 6.69 18.46
N PRO A 259 17.11 5.49 18.02
CA PRO A 259 17.87 4.77 16.98
C PRO A 259 17.83 5.48 15.62
N LEU A 260 16.74 6.19 15.30
CA LEU A 260 16.69 7.00 14.08
C LEU A 260 17.71 8.16 14.13
N ARG A 261 17.86 8.86 15.29
CA ARG A 261 18.87 9.91 15.47
C ARG A 261 20.29 9.34 15.37
N GLU A 262 20.53 8.18 15.93
CA GLU A 262 21.82 7.49 15.82
C GLU A 262 22.13 7.18 14.35
N ALA A 263 21.19 6.59 13.62
CA ALA A 263 21.33 6.31 12.18
C ALA A 263 21.64 7.58 11.38
N ILE A 264 20.86 8.66 11.58
CA ILE A 264 21.07 9.96 10.92
C ILE A 264 22.48 10.48 11.21
N THR A 265 22.90 10.48 12.48
CA THR A 265 24.19 11.00 12.92
C THR A 265 25.33 10.24 12.25
N ARG A 266 25.25 8.91 12.23
CA ARG A 266 26.26 8.04 11.62
C ARG A 266 26.28 8.17 10.11
N ILE A 267 25.12 8.15 9.44
CA ILE A 267 25.04 8.35 7.98
C ILE A 267 25.73 9.65 7.58
N VAL A 268 25.41 10.76 8.24
CA VAL A 268 26.00 12.05 7.94
C VAL A 268 27.52 12.10 8.19
N ARG A 269 28.01 11.44 9.25
CA ARG A 269 29.43 11.47 9.61
C ARG A 269 30.28 10.48 8.85
N GLU A 270 29.70 9.31 8.50
CA GLU A 270 30.42 8.21 7.89
C GLU A 270 30.29 8.18 6.34
N THR A 271 29.42 9.03 5.76
CA THR A 271 29.18 9.09 4.30
C THR A 271 29.01 10.53 3.82
N GLU A 272 28.93 10.72 2.49
CA GLU A 272 28.56 12.01 1.90
C GLU A 272 27.04 12.22 1.75
N MET A 273 26.23 11.31 2.25
CA MET A 273 24.77 11.39 2.16
C MET A 273 24.20 12.49 3.03
N LYS A 274 23.14 13.12 2.55
CA LYS A 274 22.23 13.96 3.34
C LYS A 274 21.06 13.14 3.84
N VAL A 275 20.30 13.65 4.80
CA VAL A 275 19.06 13.05 5.26
C VAL A 275 17.90 14.01 5.11
N LEU A 276 16.78 13.55 4.55
CA LEU A 276 15.53 14.28 4.49
C LEU A 276 14.56 13.73 5.54
N LEU A 277 14.22 14.54 6.53
CA LEU A 277 13.11 14.25 7.43
C LEU A 277 11.81 14.61 6.71
N CYS A 278 10.93 13.63 6.51
CA CYS A 278 9.71 13.82 5.73
C CYS A 278 8.50 13.11 6.36
N PRO A 279 7.27 13.61 6.11
CA PRO A 279 6.06 13.04 6.68
C PRO A 279 5.47 11.93 5.80
N GLU A 280 4.74 10.98 6.42
CA GLU A 280 3.73 10.16 5.78
C GLU A 280 2.32 10.63 6.17
N ASP A 281 2.12 11.09 7.41
CA ASP A 281 0.92 11.79 7.82
C ASP A 281 1.22 13.19 8.38
N SER A 282 0.19 14.00 8.58
CA SER A 282 0.36 15.40 8.98
C SER A 282 0.90 15.58 10.40
N SER A 283 0.94 14.57 11.25
CA SER A 283 1.54 14.64 12.59
C SER A 283 3.07 14.50 12.57
N HIS A 284 3.63 13.97 11.47
CA HIS A 284 5.05 13.65 11.40
C HIS A 284 5.94 14.88 11.19
N MET A 285 5.41 16.02 10.70
CA MET A 285 6.20 17.23 10.54
C MET A 285 6.71 17.73 11.90
N GLU A 286 5.79 17.94 12.83
CA GLU A 286 6.12 18.38 14.21
C GLU A 286 6.97 17.33 14.92
N LEU A 287 6.59 16.07 14.84
CA LEU A 287 7.33 14.96 15.46
C LEU A 287 8.77 14.87 14.95
N GLY A 288 8.97 15.05 13.63
CA GLY A 288 10.31 15.05 13.03
C GLY A 288 11.17 16.21 13.50
N ARG A 289 10.57 17.38 13.69
CA ARG A 289 11.26 18.54 14.28
C ARG A 289 11.66 18.28 15.72
N GLU A 290 10.70 17.92 16.57
CA GLU A 290 10.87 17.74 18.03
C GLU A 290 11.80 16.57 18.36
N MET A 291 11.56 15.40 17.75
CA MET A 291 12.22 14.17 18.16
C MET A 291 13.50 13.87 17.39
N LEU A 292 13.67 14.45 16.21
CA LEU A 292 14.85 14.23 15.40
C LEU A 292 15.65 15.53 15.25
N LEU A 293 15.19 16.50 14.49
CA LEU A 293 15.98 17.67 14.08
C LEU A 293 16.58 18.45 15.26
N GLU A 294 15.78 18.81 16.26
CA GLU A 294 16.19 19.61 17.40
C GLU A 294 17.13 18.88 18.38
N LYS A 295 17.19 17.55 18.28
CA LYS A 295 18.05 16.71 19.14
C LYS A 295 19.32 16.22 18.43
N LEU A 296 19.53 16.56 17.16
CA LEU A 296 20.74 16.21 16.44
C LEU A 296 21.92 17.14 16.79
N PRO A 297 23.18 16.63 16.74
CA PRO A 297 24.37 17.45 16.87
C PRO A 297 24.45 18.55 15.81
N ALA A 298 25.00 19.72 16.18
CA ALA A 298 25.06 20.90 15.31
C ALA A 298 25.83 20.68 13.99
N ASP A 299 26.82 19.80 13.97
CA ASP A 299 27.55 19.39 12.76
C ASP A 299 26.65 18.58 11.82
N VAL A 300 25.79 17.74 12.38
CA VAL A 300 24.88 16.82 11.64
C VAL A 300 23.71 17.60 11.02
N VAL A 301 23.10 18.52 11.77
CA VAL A 301 21.92 19.31 11.31
C VAL A 301 22.20 20.02 9.98
N LYS A 302 23.44 20.45 9.72
CA LYS A 302 23.83 21.13 8.47
C LYS A 302 23.62 20.28 7.21
N ARG A 303 23.50 18.97 7.35
CA ARG A 303 23.27 18.01 6.26
C ARG A 303 21.92 17.31 6.36
N VAL A 304 21.01 17.84 7.17
CA VAL A 304 19.64 17.34 7.32
C VAL A 304 18.66 18.37 6.80
N ALA A 305 17.87 17.97 5.80
CA ALA A 305 16.74 18.74 5.33
C ALA A 305 15.47 18.30 6.08
N TRP A 306 14.55 19.24 6.30
CA TRP A 306 13.27 18.95 6.94
C TRP A 306 12.10 19.48 6.11
N ARG A 307 11.17 18.59 5.74
CA ARG A 307 9.94 18.95 5.06
C ARG A 307 8.93 19.49 6.07
N LYS A 308 8.65 20.79 5.97
CA LYS A 308 7.77 21.51 6.91
C LYS A 308 6.30 21.26 6.65
N ASP A 309 5.94 21.05 5.38
CA ASP A 309 4.58 21.01 4.91
C ASP A 309 4.18 19.59 4.54
N TYR A 310 2.93 19.23 4.78
CA TYR A 310 2.36 18.00 4.30
C TYR A 310 2.33 17.99 2.76
N TRP A 311 2.48 16.85 2.18
CA TRP A 311 2.43 16.62 0.74
C TRP A 311 1.44 15.49 0.40
N LEU A 312 1.05 15.36 -0.87
CA LEU A 312 0.28 14.23 -1.34
C LEU A 312 1.19 13.11 -1.86
N THR A 313 0.58 11.97 -2.17
CA THR A 313 1.30 10.74 -2.52
C THR A 313 2.18 10.89 -3.76
N ASP A 314 1.77 11.65 -4.77
CA ASP A 314 2.52 11.89 -6.00
C ASP A 314 3.82 12.69 -5.75
N ASP A 315 3.74 13.76 -4.94
CA ASP A 315 4.90 14.55 -4.54
C ASP A 315 5.89 13.71 -3.74
N ALA A 316 5.39 13.03 -2.70
CA ALA A 316 6.21 12.19 -1.84
C ALA A 316 6.93 11.10 -2.63
N ARG A 317 6.18 10.34 -3.43
CA ARG A 317 6.70 9.25 -4.24
C ARG A 317 7.75 9.73 -5.24
N SER A 318 7.55 10.90 -5.87
CA SER A 318 8.52 11.47 -6.80
C SER A 318 9.83 11.89 -6.12
N VAL A 319 9.78 12.33 -4.85
CA VAL A 319 10.98 12.60 -4.03
C VAL A 319 11.65 11.29 -3.63
N TYR A 320 10.89 10.27 -3.18
CA TYR A 320 11.44 8.96 -2.81
C TYR A 320 12.16 8.30 -3.99
N ALA A 321 11.60 8.40 -5.21
CA ALA A 321 12.23 7.86 -6.42
C ALA A 321 13.63 8.44 -6.73
N ARG A 322 13.92 9.62 -6.19
CA ARG A 322 15.21 10.32 -6.33
C ARG A 322 16.14 10.12 -5.14
N SER A 323 15.69 9.46 -4.07
CA SER A 323 16.52 9.14 -2.92
C SER A 323 17.41 7.92 -3.15
N ALA A 324 18.45 7.75 -2.35
CA ALA A 324 19.23 6.51 -2.29
C ALA A 324 18.54 5.43 -1.46
N GLY A 325 17.52 5.79 -0.68
CA GLY A 325 16.74 4.88 0.14
C GLY A 325 15.90 5.60 1.18
N LEU A 326 15.15 4.81 1.95
CA LEU A 326 14.30 5.29 3.03
C LEU A 326 14.46 4.41 4.27
N PHE A 327 14.38 5.00 5.47
CA PHE A 327 14.29 4.27 6.72
C PHE A 327 13.36 4.99 7.71
N GLY A 328 12.79 4.26 8.66
CA GLY A 328 11.96 4.88 9.68
C GLY A 328 10.85 3.98 10.22
N ASN A 329 9.92 4.64 10.89
CA ASN A 329 8.89 4.02 11.71
C ASN A 329 7.55 3.84 10.97
N GLU A 330 7.49 4.17 9.68
CA GLU A 330 6.32 3.97 8.83
C GLU A 330 6.48 2.79 7.89
N MET A 331 5.33 2.32 7.36
CA MET A 331 5.29 1.14 6.53
C MET A 331 4.91 1.43 5.06
N HIS A 332 3.98 2.33 4.79
CA HIS A 332 3.45 2.47 3.42
C HIS A 332 4.40 3.23 2.50
N SER A 333 5.10 4.27 3.01
CA SER A 333 6.16 4.92 2.23
C SER A 333 7.28 3.95 1.86
N PRO A 334 7.77 3.07 2.77
CA PRO A 334 8.62 1.94 2.41
C PRO A 334 8.03 1.02 1.34
N ILE A 335 6.73 0.67 1.40
CA ILE A 335 6.06 -0.14 0.36
C ILE A 335 6.17 0.54 -1.00
N MET A 336 5.87 1.84 -1.08
CA MET A 336 6.02 2.61 -2.32
C MET A 336 7.46 2.64 -2.82
N CYS A 337 8.44 2.77 -1.92
CA CYS A 337 9.87 2.72 -2.25
C CYS A 337 10.24 1.39 -2.90
N ILE A 338 9.93 0.26 -2.27
CA ILE A 338 10.21 -1.08 -2.82
C ILE A 338 9.49 -1.28 -4.16
N GLY A 339 8.25 -0.78 -4.30
CA GLY A 339 7.51 -0.79 -5.58
C GLY A 339 8.24 -0.06 -6.73
N MET A 340 9.12 0.88 -6.40
CA MET A 340 9.98 1.61 -7.35
C MET A 340 11.41 1.03 -7.48
N GLY A 341 11.76 0.02 -6.69
CA GLY A 341 13.14 -0.48 -6.58
C GLY A 341 14.05 0.43 -5.75
N VAL A 342 13.46 1.29 -4.91
CA VAL A 342 14.19 2.12 -3.95
C VAL A 342 14.32 1.37 -2.63
N PRO A 343 15.53 1.24 -2.05
CA PRO A 343 15.75 0.55 -0.78
C PRO A 343 14.93 1.14 0.36
N ALA A 344 14.39 0.29 1.25
CA ALA A 344 13.63 0.77 2.39
C ALA A 344 13.75 -0.14 3.61
N ILE A 345 14.16 0.44 4.73
CA ILE A 345 14.22 -0.18 6.07
C ILE A 345 12.98 0.24 6.86
N VAL A 346 12.39 -0.73 7.56
CA VAL A 346 11.17 -0.57 8.35
C VAL A 346 11.41 -0.91 9.80
N CYS A 347 10.98 -0.03 10.70
CA CYS A 347 10.85 -0.30 12.11
C CYS A 347 9.37 -0.50 12.45
N HIS A 348 9.04 -1.55 13.17
CA HIS A 348 7.66 -1.86 13.55
C HIS A 348 7.55 -2.29 15.01
N TRP A 349 6.34 -2.40 15.51
CA TRP A 349 5.99 -2.79 16.87
C TRP A 349 4.60 -3.41 16.93
N ALA A 350 4.22 -3.95 18.09
CA ALA A 350 2.99 -4.72 18.27
C ALA A 350 1.70 -3.96 17.88
N GLU A 351 1.65 -2.64 18.09
CA GLU A 351 0.49 -1.81 17.73
C GLU A 351 0.26 -1.71 16.20
N GLN A 352 1.26 -2.06 15.38
CA GLN A 352 1.16 -2.14 13.93
C GLN A 352 0.73 -3.52 13.41
N THR A 353 0.50 -4.50 14.29
CA THR A 353 0.11 -5.87 13.97
C THR A 353 1.10 -6.58 13.02
N THR A 354 0.61 -7.18 11.93
CA THR A 354 1.40 -8.01 10.99
C THR A 354 2.15 -7.23 9.92
N LYS A 355 2.11 -5.88 9.95
CA LYS A 355 2.68 -5.06 8.86
C LYS A 355 4.16 -5.37 8.58
N GLY A 356 4.98 -5.57 9.60
CA GLY A 356 6.39 -5.93 9.44
C GLY A 356 6.62 -7.26 8.70
N THR A 357 5.67 -8.21 8.79
CA THR A 357 5.78 -9.51 8.11
C THR A 357 5.88 -9.38 6.60
N MET A 358 5.25 -8.35 5.99
CA MET A 358 5.33 -8.12 4.54
C MET A 358 6.78 -8.04 4.04
N TRP A 359 7.71 -7.47 4.83
CA TRP A 359 9.13 -7.42 4.47
C TRP A 359 9.77 -8.80 4.43
N ARG A 360 9.46 -9.65 5.41
CA ARG A 360 9.94 -11.04 5.44
C ARG A 360 9.42 -11.84 4.25
N ASP A 361 8.16 -11.65 3.91
CA ASP A 361 7.49 -12.37 2.81
C ASP A 361 8.05 -12.03 1.41
N ILE A 362 8.66 -10.84 1.25
CA ILE A 362 9.29 -10.41 -0.02
C ILE A 362 10.82 -10.52 -0.02
N GLY A 363 11.40 -11.23 0.96
CA GLY A 363 12.84 -11.49 1.03
C GLY A 363 13.68 -10.38 1.66
N LEU A 364 13.07 -9.45 2.42
CA LEU A 364 13.73 -8.31 3.06
C LEU A 364 13.77 -8.43 4.60
N ALA A 365 13.91 -9.65 5.13
CA ALA A 365 13.88 -9.92 6.56
C ALA A 365 14.95 -9.17 7.38
N ASP A 366 16.09 -8.83 6.79
CA ASP A 366 17.17 -8.06 7.40
C ASP A 366 16.99 -6.54 7.31
N TRP A 367 15.90 -6.07 6.66
CA TRP A 367 15.48 -4.68 6.60
C TRP A 367 14.19 -4.39 7.38
N VAL A 368 13.77 -5.31 8.24
CA VAL A 368 12.67 -5.10 9.17
C VAL A 368 13.14 -5.32 10.60
N PHE A 369 12.85 -4.37 11.48
CA PHE A 369 13.28 -4.34 12.87
C PHE A 369 12.09 -4.22 13.80
N ASP A 370 11.98 -5.14 14.75
CA ASP A 370 10.97 -5.11 15.80
C ASP A 370 11.45 -4.25 16.97
N PHE A 371 10.82 -3.09 17.14
CA PHE A 371 11.19 -2.13 18.19
C PHE A 371 10.63 -2.50 19.57
N ASP A 372 9.94 -3.62 19.70
CA ASP A 372 9.67 -4.25 21.00
C ASP A 372 10.81 -5.21 21.42
N VAL A 373 11.86 -5.38 20.58
CA VAL A 373 13.03 -6.23 20.83
C VAL A 373 14.30 -5.38 20.82
N GLU A 374 14.87 -5.11 22.00
CA GLU A 374 16.03 -4.22 22.18
C GLU A 374 17.24 -4.60 21.30
N ALA A 375 17.47 -5.89 21.07
CA ALA A 375 18.56 -6.36 20.21
C ALA A 375 18.34 -5.93 18.73
N GLU A 376 17.09 -5.82 18.27
CA GLU A 376 16.77 -5.35 16.93
C GLU A 376 16.83 -3.81 16.85
N VAL A 377 16.39 -3.12 17.91
CA VAL A 377 16.55 -1.67 18.06
C VAL A 377 18.02 -1.27 17.90
N ALA A 378 18.93 -1.97 18.58
CA ALA A 378 20.36 -1.72 18.54
C ALA A 378 21.02 -1.99 17.16
N ARG A 379 20.41 -2.85 16.32
CA ARG A 379 20.96 -3.22 15.00
C ARG A 379 20.50 -2.29 13.87
N MET A 380 19.37 -1.61 14.02
CA MET A 380 18.77 -0.80 12.96
C MET A 380 19.68 0.33 12.47
N PRO A 381 20.38 1.12 13.34
CA PRO A 381 21.29 2.16 12.86
C PRO A 381 22.37 1.65 11.92
N GLU A 382 22.98 0.49 12.23
CA GLU A 382 23.99 -0.12 11.36
C GLU A 382 23.42 -0.49 9.99
N ALA A 383 22.23 -1.08 9.94
CA ALA A 383 21.59 -1.42 8.66
C ALA A 383 21.34 -0.17 7.78
N ALA A 384 20.91 0.94 8.37
CA ALA A 384 20.72 2.21 7.66
C ALA A 384 22.04 2.79 7.16
N VAL A 385 23.11 2.69 7.95
CA VAL A 385 24.47 3.11 7.55
C VAL A 385 25.00 2.26 6.39
N GLN A 386 24.82 0.96 6.44
CA GLN A 386 25.24 0.06 5.34
C GLN A 386 24.47 0.36 4.03
N MET A 387 23.16 0.64 4.11
CA MET A 387 22.38 1.11 2.95
C MET A 387 22.97 2.40 2.35
N ALA A 388 23.43 3.32 3.20
CA ALA A 388 24.04 4.57 2.76
C ALA A 388 25.45 4.39 2.15
N LYS A 389 26.22 3.44 2.69
CA LYS A 389 27.60 3.14 2.23
C LYS A 389 27.64 2.37 0.91
N ASP A 390 26.68 1.47 0.70
CA ASP A 390 26.58 0.69 -0.54
C ASP A 390 25.15 0.79 -1.14
N PRO A 391 24.79 1.95 -1.73
CA PRO A 391 23.49 2.14 -2.34
C PRO A 391 23.26 1.26 -3.58
N ALA A 392 24.32 0.78 -4.22
CA ALA A 392 24.19 -0.12 -5.37
C ALA A 392 23.74 -1.52 -4.95
N ALA A 393 24.35 -2.12 -3.94
CA ALA A 393 23.93 -3.40 -3.39
C ALA A 393 22.53 -3.30 -2.78
N ALA A 394 22.23 -2.21 -2.06
CA ALA A 394 20.90 -1.96 -1.51
C ALA A 394 19.83 -1.88 -2.62
N LYS A 395 20.12 -1.17 -3.71
CA LYS A 395 19.20 -1.08 -4.86
C LYS A 395 18.98 -2.43 -5.53
N ALA A 396 20.03 -3.21 -5.73
CA ALA A 396 19.91 -4.55 -6.34
C ALA A 396 18.97 -5.45 -5.51
N LYS A 397 19.07 -5.40 -4.18
CA LYS A 397 18.20 -6.12 -3.27
C LYS A 397 16.74 -5.65 -3.33
N ALA A 398 16.50 -4.34 -3.37
CA ALA A 398 15.16 -3.77 -3.53
C ALA A 398 14.52 -4.17 -4.86
N GLU A 399 15.29 -4.21 -5.95
CA GLU A 399 14.82 -4.66 -7.27
C GLU A 399 14.45 -6.15 -7.30
N GLN A 400 15.14 -7.01 -6.56
CA GLN A 400 14.75 -8.41 -6.41
C GLN A 400 13.38 -8.54 -5.72
N ALA A 401 13.18 -7.81 -4.62
CA ALA A 401 11.89 -7.79 -3.92
C ALA A 401 10.77 -7.22 -4.82
N ARG A 402 11.03 -6.15 -5.55
CA ARG A 402 10.12 -5.57 -6.54
C ARG A 402 9.71 -6.58 -7.61
N ALA A 403 10.67 -7.31 -8.17
CA ALA A 403 10.40 -8.33 -9.19
C ALA A 403 9.50 -9.46 -8.66
N PHE A 404 9.74 -9.93 -7.42
CA PHE A 404 8.90 -10.90 -6.76
C PHE A 404 7.46 -10.38 -6.59
N VAL A 405 7.30 -9.15 -6.07
CA VAL A 405 5.99 -8.51 -5.89
C VAL A 405 5.24 -8.39 -7.22
N ALA A 406 5.90 -7.91 -8.28
CA ALA A 406 5.29 -7.74 -9.61
C ALA A 406 4.82 -9.09 -10.20
N LYS A 407 5.59 -10.16 -10.01
CA LYS A 407 5.20 -11.51 -10.41
C LYS A 407 3.93 -11.96 -9.67
N ARG A 408 3.89 -11.80 -8.34
CA ARG A 408 2.71 -12.17 -7.55
C ARG A 408 1.48 -11.36 -7.92
N GLN A 409 1.62 -10.07 -8.19
CA GLN A 409 0.52 -9.24 -8.67
C GLN A 409 -0.05 -9.77 -10.00
N ALA A 410 0.81 -10.17 -10.94
CA ALA A 410 0.34 -10.77 -12.21
C ALA A 410 -0.46 -12.06 -12.00
N GLU A 411 0.01 -12.94 -11.12
CA GLU A 411 -0.65 -14.22 -10.80
C GLU A 411 -2.03 -13.98 -10.15
N THR A 412 -2.13 -13.06 -9.18
CA THR A 412 -3.41 -12.73 -8.52
C THR A 412 -4.44 -12.17 -9.49
N MET A 413 -4.01 -11.42 -10.52
CA MET A 413 -4.90 -10.89 -11.54
C MET A 413 -5.45 -11.96 -12.49
N GLN A 414 -4.73 -13.04 -12.71
CA GLN A 414 -5.27 -14.21 -13.44
C GLN A 414 -6.45 -14.82 -12.67
N THR A 415 -6.32 -14.96 -11.35
CA THR A 415 -7.41 -15.45 -10.50
C THR A 415 -8.61 -14.50 -10.49
N LEU A 416 -8.38 -13.18 -10.39
CA LEU A 416 -9.46 -12.20 -10.50
C LEU A 416 -10.18 -12.33 -11.84
N ARG A 417 -9.44 -12.36 -12.96
CA ARG A 417 -10.02 -12.51 -14.31
C ARG A 417 -10.89 -13.77 -14.43
N ALA A 418 -10.43 -14.90 -13.88
CA ALA A 418 -11.17 -16.16 -13.88
C ALA A 418 -12.44 -16.12 -13.00
N SER A 419 -12.49 -15.22 -12.03
CA SER A 419 -13.59 -15.09 -11.05
C SER A 419 -14.66 -14.08 -11.48
N LEU A 420 -14.40 -13.28 -12.52
CA LEU A 420 -15.38 -12.32 -13.04
C LEU A 420 -16.54 -13.05 -13.75
N PRO A 421 -17.79 -12.55 -13.65
CA PRO A 421 -18.92 -13.07 -14.41
C PRO A 421 -18.65 -13.02 -15.93
N LYS A 422 -19.04 -14.09 -16.61
CA LYS A 422 -18.91 -14.23 -18.08
C LYS A 422 -20.04 -13.51 -18.81
#